data_471f54996c8661eba6dd1e1cdd80aa2f
#
_entry.id   471f54996c8661eba6dd1e1cdd80aa2f
#
_cell.length_a   1.000
_cell.length_b   1.000
_cell.length_c   1.000
_cell.angle_alpha   90.00
_cell.angle_beta   90.00
_cell.angle_gamma   90.00
#
_symmetry.space_group_name_H-M   'P 1'
#
loop_
_entity.id
_entity.type
_entity.pdbx_description
1 polymer ?
#
loop_
_entity_poly.entity_id
_entity_poly.type
_entity_poly.pdbx_seq_one_letter_code
_entity_poly.pdbx_strand_id
1 'polypeptide(L)'
;MVILPAAYMPSVEYVARLLREECVIDLGENYVKRSERNRAAILSANGVMQLTVHVENANRPRQPMRDVKIDYSKRWQHQHWVSILSAYKSSPYFDHFAHYLEPFYKREWRFLVDYNIEYTQTLLRLLGVSRELPISER
;
A
#
# COMPACT_ATOMS: atom_id res chain seq x y z
N MET A 1 1.82 -22.54 -4.75
CA MET A 1 1.22 -21.36 -4.10
C MET A 1 2.27 -20.27 -3.99
N VAL A 2 1.90 -19.04 -4.33
CA VAL A 2 2.79 -17.88 -4.23
C VAL A 2 2.54 -17.17 -2.92
N ILE A 3 3.61 -16.83 -2.20
CA ILE A 3 3.53 -16.08 -0.94
C ILE A 3 3.89 -14.62 -1.23
N LEU A 4 2.99 -13.69 -0.89
CA LEU A 4 3.17 -12.28 -1.15
C LEU A 4 3.27 -11.49 0.16
N PRO A 5 4.05 -10.41 0.20
CA PRO A 5 3.99 -9.48 1.33
C PRO A 5 2.75 -8.61 1.25
N ALA A 6 2.31 -8.04 2.37
CA ALA A 6 1.31 -6.98 2.34
C ALA A 6 2.01 -5.73 1.80
N ALA A 7 1.52 -5.18 0.69
CA ALA A 7 2.18 -4.09 -0.02
C ALA A 7 1.42 -2.78 0.06
N TYR A 8 2.15 -1.68 0.15
CA TYR A 8 1.59 -0.34 0.06
C TYR A 8 1.36 0.02 -1.40
N MET A 9 0.14 0.44 -1.73
CA MET A 9 -0.23 0.85 -3.10
C MET A 9 0.35 -0.15 -4.12
N PRO A 10 -0.16 -1.40 -4.11
CA PRO A 10 0.49 -2.49 -4.84
C PRO A 10 0.63 -2.23 -6.33
N SER A 11 1.72 -2.74 -6.90
CA SER A 11 2.02 -2.58 -8.31
C SER A 11 1.06 -3.40 -9.19
N VAL A 12 1.06 -3.09 -10.49
CA VAL A 12 0.29 -3.87 -11.47
C VAL A 12 0.71 -5.33 -11.45
N GLU A 13 2.01 -5.59 -11.33
CA GLU A 13 2.53 -6.95 -11.25
C GLU A 13 2.01 -7.70 -10.02
N TYR A 14 2.00 -7.04 -8.87
CA TYR A 14 1.46 -7.60 -7.63
C TYR A 14 -0.02 -7.96 -7.78
N VAL A 15 -0.81 -7.03 -8.31
CA VAL A 15 -2.24 -7.23 -8.52
C VAL A 15 -2.48 -8.37 -9.52
N ALA A 16 -1.69 -8.43 -10.59
CA ALA A 16 -1.80 -9.50 -11.57
C ALA A 16 -1.58 -10.87 -10.94
N ARG A 17 -0.61 -10.99 -10.04
CA ARG A 17 -0.37 -12.24 -9.32
C ARG A 17 -1.53 -12.61 -8.42
N LEU A 18 -2.09 -11.64 -7.69
CA LEU A 18 -3.26 -11.88 -6.86
C LEU A 18 -4.45 -12.43 -7.65
N LEU A 19 -4.63 -11.95 -8.88
CA LEU A 19 -5.79 -12.30 -9.69
C LEU A 19 -5.61 -13.59 -10.50
N ARG A 20 -4.38 -13.94 -10.85
CA ARG A 20 -4.09 -15.05 -11.76
C ARG A 20 -3.52 -16.28 -11.10
N GLU A 21 -2.86 -16.11 -9.95
CA GLU A 21 -2.18 -17.22 -9.29
C GLU A 21 -2.84 -17.53 -7.95
N GLU A 22 -2.65 -18.74 -7.49
CA GLU A 22 -3.04 -19.11 -6.13
C GLU A 22 -2.00 -18.50 -5.18
N CYS A 23 -2.40 -17.50 -4.39
CA CYS A 23 -1.50 -16.78 -3.50
C CYS A 23 -2.06 -16.67 -2.10
N VAL A 24 -1.15 -16.35 -1.18
CA VAL A 24 -1.51 -15.94 0.18
C VAL A 24 -0.63 -14.75 0.56
N ILE A 25 -1.23 -13.78 1.26
CA ILE A 25 -0.51 -12.63 1.80
C ILE A 25 -0.09 -12.99 3.22
N ASP A 26 1.20 -13.04 3.46
CA ASP A 26 1.76 -13.46 4.75
C ASP A 26 1.99 -12.25 5.66
N LEU A 27 1.20 -12.12 6.72
CA LEU A 27 1.35 -11.06 7.71
C LEU A 27 2.34 -11.42 8.82
N GLY A 28 2.74 -12.69 8.89
CA GLY A 28 3.68 -13.17 9.90
C GLY A 28 5.14 -13.07 9.52
N GLU A 29 5.44 -12.64 8.28
CA GLU A 29 6.82 -12.46 7.85
C GLU A 29 7.48 -11.28 8.58
N ASN A 30 8.80 -11.21 8.52
CA ASN A 30 9.52 -10.07 9.08
C ASN A 30 9.43 -8.87 8.14
N TYR A 31 9.31 -7.68 8.74
CA TYR A 31 9.32 -6.44 7.98
C TYR A 31 10.69 -6.24 7.33
N VAL A 32 10.66 -5.84 6.06
CA VAL A 32 11.87 -5.47 5.30
C VAL A 32 11.75 -4.00 4.95
N LYS A 33 12.67 -3.18 5.46
CA LYS A 33 12.65 -1.75 5.17
C LYS A 33 13.02 -1.48 3.71
N ARG A 34 12.52 -0.37 3.17
CA ARG A 34 12.75 0.06 1.79
C ARG A 34 12.31 -1.00 0.77
N SER A 35 11.15 -1.59 1.02
CA SER A 35 10.58 -2.62 0.16
C SER A 35 9.15 -2.25 -0.21
N GLU A 36 8.50 -3.06 -1.02
CA GLU A 36 7.11 -2.82 -1.41
C GLU A 36 6.15 -2.82 -0.22
N ARG A 37 6.59 -3.27 0.96
CA ARG A 37 5.77 -3.24 2.17
C ARG A 37 5.43 -1.83 2.61
N ASN A 38 6.35 -0.88 2.42
CA ASN A 38 6.12 0.51 2.81
C ASN A 38 6.48 1.53 1.74
N ARG A 39 6.76 1.08 0.51
CA ARG A 39 7.22 1.95 -0.56
C ARG A 39 6.53 1.63 -1.86
N ALA A 40 6.08 2.66 -2.56
CA ALA A 40 5.48 2.53 -3.88
C ALA A 40 6.08 3.58 -4.81
N ALA A 41 5.91 3.37 -6.10
CA ALA A 41 6.37 4.31 -7.12
C ALA A 41 5.19 4.84 -7.91
N ILE A 42 5.22 6.13 -8.21
CA ILE A 42 4.26 6.75 -9.14
C ILE A 42 5.04 7.45 -10.25
N LEU A 43 4.37 7.65 -11.37
CA LEU A 43 4.96 8.39 -12.49
C LEU A 43 4.51 9.84 -12.40
N SER A 44 5.45 10.74 -12.10
CA SER A 44 5.19 12.16 -12.04
C SER A 44 5.68 12.85 -13.32
N ALA A 45 5.40 14.14 -13.44
CA ALA A 45 5.88 14.93 -14.57
C ALA A 45 7.41 14.94 -14.69
N ASN A 46 8.11 14.76 -13.56
CA ASN A 46 9.57 14.77 -13.51
C ASN A 46 10.18 13.38 -13.52
N GLY A 47 9.40 12.34 -13.81
CA GLY A 47 9.86 10.95 -13.82
C GLY A 47 9.28 10.13 -12.67
N VAL A 48 9.92 9.00 -12.40
CA VAL A 48 9.47 8.09 -11.33
C VAL A 48 9.75 8.71 -9.97
N MET A 49 8.73 8.75 -9.11
CA MET A 49 8.83 9.24 -7.74
C MET A 49 8.46 8.12 -6.79
N GLN A 50 9.29 7.91 -5.77
CA GLN A 50 9.01 6.92 -4.74
C GLN A 50 8.28 7.56 -3.56
N LEU A 51 7.24 6.88 -3.09
CA LEU A 51 6.45 7.28 -1.94
C LEU A 51 6.69 6.27 -0.82
N THR A 52 7.21 6.73 0.31
CA THR A 52 7.54 5.87 1.44
C THR A 52 6.63 6.17 2.62
N VAL A 53 5.96 5.14 3.14
CA VAL A 53 5.23 5.21 4.40
C VAL A 53 6.24 5.06 5.53
N HIS A 54 6.32 6.04 6.42
CA HIS A 54 7.25 5.99 7.55
C HIS A 54 6.69 5.10 8.65
N VAL A 55 7.54 4.29 9.25
CA VAL A 55 7.14 3.35 10.30
C VAL A 55 7.99 3.56 11.55
N GLU A 56 7.40 3.23 12.72
CA GLU A 56 8.11 3.27 13.99
C GLU A 56 9.11 2.12 14.05
N ASN A 57 10.25 2.36 14.67
CA ASN A 57 11.28 1.33 14.89
C ASN A 57 11.70 0.61 13.60
N ALA A 58 11.89 1.38 12.52
CA ALA A 58 12.20 0.81 11.21
C ALA A 58 13.47 -0.04 11.19
N ASN A 59 14.41 0.21 12.10
CA ASN A 59 15.68 -0.51 12.15
C ASN A 59 15.68 -1.69 13.14
N ARG A 60 14.55 -1.97 13.79
CA ARG A 60 14.45 -3.12 14.71
C ARG A 60 14.58 -4.42 13.92
N PRO A 61 15.53 -5.31 14.28
CA PRO A 61 15.67 -6.58 13.56
C PRO A 61 14.52 -7.53 13.90
N ARG A 62 14.17 -8.37 12.93
CA ARG A 62 13.18 -9.46 13.10
C ARG A 62 11.83 -8.99 13.63
N GLN A 63 11.40 -7.80 13.23
CA GLN A 63 10.08 -7.31 13.61
C GLN A 63 9.02 -7.95 12.69
N PRO A 64 8.06 -8.71 13.24
CA PRO A 64 6.98 -9.26 12.40
C PRO A 64 6.19 -8.16 11.73
N MET A 65 5.82 -8.38 10.48
CA MET A 65 5.11 -7.37 9.69
C MET A 65 3.82 -6.92 10.40
N ARG A 66 3.09 -7.83 11.04
CA ARG A 66 1.85 -7.51 11.74
C ARG A 66 2.03 -6.56 12.92
N ASP A 67 3.25 -6.43 13.45
CA ASP A 67 3.53 -5.58 14.61
C ASP A 67 4.05 -4.20 14.22
N VAL A 68 4.30 -3.95 12.95
CA VAL A 68 4.85 -2.68 12.48
C VAL A 68 3.79 -1.60 12.55
N LYS A 69 4.11 -0.51 13.28
CA LYS A 69 3.21 0.64 13.43
C LYS A 69 3.63 1.77 12.51
N ILE A 70 2.66 2.48 11.99
CA ILE A 70 2.91 3.62 11.11
C ILE A 70 3.33 4.82 11.97
N ASP A 71 4.33 5.56 11.49
CA ASP A 71 4.84 6.76 12.14
C ASP A 71 4.30 8.00 11.44
N TYR A 72 3.53 8.80 12.17
CA TYR A 72 2.92 10.02 11.64
C TYR A 72 3.69 11.29 12.04
N SER A 73 4.85 11.16 12.67
CA SER A 73 5.65 12.33 13.07
C SER A 73 6.15 13.14 11.88
N LYS A 74 6.26 12.50 10.72
CA LYS A 74 6.54 13.17 9.45
C LYS A 74 5.25 13.21 8.64
N ARG A 75 5.03 14.29 7.92
CA ARG A 75 3.76 14.52 7.21
C ARG A 75 3.72 13.77 5.87
N TRP A 76 4.00 12.48 5.88
CA TRP A 76 4.06 11.69 4.66
C TRP A 76 2.70 11.55 3.98
N GLN A 77 1.60 11.48 4.74
CA GLN A 77 0.26 11.37 4.15
C GLN A 77 -0.04 12.56 3.26
N HIS A 78 0.20 13.76 3.76
CA HIS A 78 -0.04 14.97 2.99
C HIS A 78 0.85 15.02 1.74
N GLN A 79 2.13 14.71 1.90
CA GLN A 79 3.09 14.71 0.80
C GLN A 79 2.71 13.69 -0.27
N HIS A 80 2.31 12.48 0.13
CA HIS A 80 1.89 11.45 -0.81
C HIS A 80 0.63 11.87 -1.56
N TRP A 81 -0.36 12.40 -0.85
CA TRP A 81 -1.63 12.80 -1.47
C TRP A 81 -1.45 13.91 -2.47
N VAL A 82 -0.68 14.92 -2.13
CA VAL A 82 -0.36 16.02 -3.07
C VAL A 82 0.36 15.49 -4.30
N SER A 83 1.30 14.56 -4.13
CA SER A 83 2.03 13.96 -5.24
C SER A 83 1.12 13.15 -6.15
N ILE A 84 0.21 12.36 -5.57
CA ILE A 84 -0.76 11.56 -6.33
C ILE A 84 -1.71 12.46 -7.12
N LEU A 85 -2.24 13.51 -6.47
CA LEU A 85 -3.12 14.46 -7.15
C LEU A 85 -2.40 15.13 -8.32
N SER A 86 -1.17 15.57 -8.10
CA SER A 86 -0.38 16.23 -9.14
C SER A 86 -0.08 15.30 -10.31
N ALA A 87 0.21 14.02 -10.03
CA ALA A 87 0.56 13.07 -11.07
C ALA A 87 -0.63 12.63 -11.92
N TYR A 88 -1.83 12.54 -11.33
CA TYR A 88 -2.98 11.89 -11.99
C TYR A 88 -4.19 12.78 -12.21
N LYS A 89 -4.15 14.05 -11.81
CA LYS A 89 -5.33 14.95 -11.88
C LYS A 89 -5.92 15.08 -13.28
N SER A 90 -5.13 14.86 -14.32
CA SER A 90 -5.58 14.96 -15.70
C SER A 90 -6.07 13.63 -16.28
N SER A 91 -5.96 12.56 -15.52
CA SER A 91 -6.38 11.24 -16.00
C SER A 91 -7.90 11.11 -15.97
N PRO A 92 -8.51 10.53 -17.01
CA PRO A 92 -9.94 10.22 -16.96
C PRO A 92 -10.22 9.29 -15.77
N TYR A 93 -11.35 9.47 -15.13
CA TYR A 93 -11.80 8.66 -13.98
C TYR A 93 -11.00 8.87 -12.69
N PHE A 94 -9.95 9.71 -12.66
CA PHE A 94 -9.19 9.90 -11.43
C PHE A 94 -10.06 10.48 -10.31
N ASP A 95 -10.96 11.41 -10.63
CA ASP A 95 -11.85 12.00 -9.62
C ASP A 95 -12.68 10.93 -8.90
N HIS A 96 -13.12 9.91 -9.64
CA HIS A 96 -13.84 8.79 -9.06
C HIS A 96 -12.96 7.99 -8.10
N PHE A 97 -11.75 7.66 -8.53
CA PHE A 97 -10.82 6.89 -7.69
C PHE A 97 -10.34 7.71 -6.48
N ALA A 98 -10.10 9.02 -6.67
CA ALA A 98 -9.63 9.90 -5.62
C ALA A 98 -10.56 9.90 -4.41
N HIS A 99 -11.85 9.87 -4.64
CA HIS A 99 -12.85 9.84 -3.57
C HIS A 99 -12.65 8.64 -2.64
N TYR A 100 -12.31 7.48 -3.20
CA TYR A 100 -12.11 6.25 -2.42
C TYR A 100 -10.71 6.15 -1.82
N LEU A 101 -9.71 6.80 -2.40
CA LEU A 101 -8.34 6.75 -1.92
C LEU A 101 -8.02 7.82 -0.88
N GLU A 102 -8.73 8.95 -0.90
CA GLU A 102 -8.46 10.06 0.01
C GLU A 102 -8.45 9.66 1.49
N PRO A 103 -9.37 8.80 1.97
CA PRO A 103 -9.35 8.42 3.39
C PRO A 103 -8.03 7.80 3.86
N PHE A 104 -7.28 7.16 2.96
CA PHE A 104 -5.98 6.57 3.30
C PHE A 104 -4.92 7.64 3.59
N TYR A 105 -5.18 8.89 3.24
CA TYR A 105 -4.27 10.01 3.43
C TYR A 105 -4.80 11.06 4.40
N LYS A 106 -6.04 10.86 4.90
CA LYS A 106 -6.69 11.78 5.84
C LYS A 106 -6.93 11.16 7.22
N ARG A 107 -7.04 9.83 7.28
CA ARG A 107 -7.24 9.09 8.54
C ARG A 107 -5.93 8.46 8.96
N GLU A 108 -5.72 8.30 10.26
CA GLU A 108 -4.54 7.61 10.77
C GLU A 108 -4.87 6.13 11.00
N TRP A 109 -3.92 5.28 10.60
CA TRP A 109 -3.98 3.84 10.79
C TRP A 109 -2.83 3.45 11.71
N ARG A 110 -3.10 2.59 12.67
CA ARG A 110 -2.08 2.20 13.63
C ARG A 110 -1.05 1.24 13.03
N PHE A 111 -1.52 0.19 12.38
CA PHE A 111 -0.65 -0.86 11.86
C PHE A 111 -0.52 -0.81 10.35
N LEU A 112 0.70 -1.00 9.88
CA LEU A 112 0.99 -0.98 8.44
C LEU A 112 0.23 -2.07 7.69
N VAL A 113 0.12 -3.29 8.26
CA VAL A 113 -0.60 -4.38 7.58
C VAL A 113 -2.06 -4.04 7.35
N ASP A 114 -2.74 -3.46 8.35
CA ASP A 114 -4.15 -3.08 8.21
C ASP A 114 -4.33 -2.04 7.12
N TYR A 115 -3.44 -1.06 7.09
CA TYR A 115 -3.43 -0.01 6.09
C TYR A 115 -3.24 -0.59 4.69
N ASN A 116 -2.23 -1.44 4.52
CA ASN A 116 -1.91 -2.05 3.22
C ASN A 116 -3.02 -2.96 2.72
N ILE A 117 -3.60 -3.78 3.59
CA ILE A 117 -4.67 -4.71 3.22
C ILE A 117 -5.92 -3.94 2.79
N GLU A 118 -6.34 -2.94 3.56
CA GLU A 118 -7.51 -2.14 3.20
C GLU A 118 -7.28 -1.36 1.91
N TYR A 119 -6.07 -0.84 1.72
CA TYR A 119 -5.73 -0.13 0.50
C TYR A 119 -5.82 -1.05 -0.71
N THR A 120 -5.23 -2.24 -0.62
CA THR A 120 -5.28 -3.24 -1.69
C THR A 120 -6.71 -3.68 -1.98
N GLN A 121 -7.48 -3.93 -0.92
CA GLN A 121 -8.89 -4.33 -1.06
C GLN A 121 -9.69 -3.24 -1.78
N THR A 122 -9.46 -1.99 -1.44
CA THR A 122 -10.13 -0.85 -2.07
C THR A 122 -9.78 -0.75 -3.55
N LEU A 123 -8.50 -0.91 -3.89
CA LEU A 123 -8.07 -0.90 -5.30
C LEU A 123 -8.74 -2.02 -6.09
N LEU A 124 -8.83 -3.22 -5.52
CA LEU A 124 -9.50 -4.33 -6.20
C LEU A 124 -10.97 -4.03 -6.45
N ARG A 125 -11.68 -3.45 -5.47
CA ARG A 125 -13.08 -3.05 -5.65
C ARG A 125 -13.23 -2.02 -6.77
N LEU A 126 -12.32 -1.06 -6.84
CA LEU A 126 -12.34 -0.05 -7.90
C LEU A 126 -12.09 -0.66 -9.28
N LEU A 127 -11.38 -1.78 -9.33
CA LEU A 127 -11.16 -2.54 -10.57
C LEU A 127 -12.28 -3.52 -10.87
N GLY A 128 -13.34 -3.55 -10.06
CA GLY A 128 -14.47 -4.44 -10.24
C GLY A 128 -14.28 -5.84 -9.69
N VAL A 129 -13.31 -6.04 -8.84
CA VAL A 129 -13.02 -7.35 -8.22
C VAL A 129 -13.56 -7.37 -6.80
N SER A 130 -14.54 -8.25 -6.53
CA SER A 130 -15.22 -8.32 -5.23
C SER A 130 -14.85 -9.58 -4.47
N ARG A 131 -13.60 -9.94 -4.41
CA ARG A 131 -13.21 -11.11 -3.62
C ARG A 131 -12.31 -10.71 -2.47
N GLU A 132 -12.35 -11.49 -1.39
CA GLU A 132 -11.52 -11.25 -0.23
C GLU A 132 -10.07 -11.62 -0.50
N LEU A 133 -9.16 -10.90 0.16
CA LEU A 133 -7.74 -11.18 0.05
C LEU A 133 -7.39 -12.44 0.85
N PRO A 134 -6.57 -13.34 0.28
CA PRO A 134 -6.12 -14.53 0.99
C PRO A 134 -4.99 -14.19 1.96
N ILE A 135 -5.31 -14.12 3.25
CA ILE A 135 -4.39 -13.66 4.29
C ILE A 135 -3.98 -14.81 5.21
N SER A 136 -2.69 -14.86 5.55
CA SER A 136 -2.16 -15.77 6.57
C SER A 136 -1.52 -14.94 7.69
N GLU A 137 -1.87 -15.22 8.93
CA GLU A 137 -1.39 -14.49 10.10
C GLU A 137 -0.34 -15.24 10.91
N ARG A 138 0.18 -16.32 10.40
CA ARG A 138 1.11 -17.16 11.16
C ARG A 138 2.32 -16.43 11.74
#